data_bc0d54618ce3c00ae4fb715e18ead9b9
#
_entry.id   bc0d54618ce3c00ae4fb715e18ead9b9
#
_cell.length_a   1.000
_cell.length_b   1.000
_cell.length_c   1.000
_cell.angle_alpha   90.00
_cell.angle_beta   90.00
_cell.angle_gamma   90.00
#
_symmetry.space_group_name_H-M   'P 1'
#
loop_
_entity.id
_entity.type
_entity.pdbx_description
1 polymer ?
#
loop_
_entity_poly.entity_id
_entity_poly.type
_entity_poly.pdbx_seq_one_letter_code
_entity_poly.pdbx_strand_id
1 'polypeptide(L)'
;WKRGGLLNIGINQAILENWAAGGERLSFAANGQLNAFLTRIKSNTIFENTLDLYYGLNYVASSHFVPRKLDDRIDFSTRYGLQPKSWTVSKNRFKNHTYMTGLFRFQSQFTEGYNYVLPSWRTNPTSAFLAPAYFTLALGAEYRPNNNFSIFFSPLAGKVTLVKEHYTLLAPAFGVEQGKTSRFEFGAY
;
A
#
# COMPACT_ATOMS: atom_id res chain seq x y z
N TRP A 1 -1.16 -0.81 25.14
CA TRP A 1 -1.35 -0.35 23.77
C TRP A 1 -0.56 0.93 23.52
N LYS A 2 0.15 0.96 22.39
CA LYS A 2 0.72 2.19 21.81
C LYS A 2 -0.06 2.49 20.54
N ARG A 3 -0.45 3.74 20.37
CA ARG A 3 -1.18 4.20 19.19
C ARG A 3 -0.66 5.57 18.76
N GLY A 4 -0.74 5.85 17.51
CA GLY A 4 -0.38 7.15 16.96
C GLY A 4 -0.86 7.28 15.52
N GLY A 5 -0.74 8.49 15.01
CA GLY A 5 -1.06 8.78 13.62
C GLY A 5 -0.54 10.15 13.22
N LEU A 6 -0.43 10.33 11.93
CA LEU A 6 -0.05 11.57 11.27
C LEU A 6 -1.04 11.85 10.15
N LEU A 7 -1.64 13.02 10.15
CA LEU A 7 -2.40 13.55 9.02
C LEU A 7 -1.57 14.67 8.38
N ASN A 8 -1.27 14.52 7.10
CA ASN A 8 -0.61 15.53 6.29
C ASN A 8 -1.54 15.95 5.16
N ILE A 9 -1.70 17.26 4.97
CA ILE A 9 -2.44 17.85 3.84
C ILE A 9 -1.49 18.81 3.14
N GLY A 10 -1.21 18.54 1.86
CA GLY A 10 -0.35 19.35 1.02
C GLY A 10 -1.15 20.04 -0.07
N ILE A 11 -0.86 21.31 -0.30
CA ILE A 11 -1.38 22.09 -1.41
C ILE A 11 -0.19 22.73 -2.10
N ASN A 12 -0.07 22.52 -3.40
CA ASN A 12 0.99 23.08 -4.23
C ASN A 12 0.37 23.82 -5.41
N GLN A 13 0.89 25.00 -5.71
CA GLN A 13 0.50 25.80 -6.85
C GLN A 13 1.75 26.23 -7.60
N ALA A 14 1.72 26.14 -8.92
CA ALA A 14 2.76 26.70 -9.77
C ALA A 14 2.11 27.57 -10.86
N ILE A 15 2.65 28.76 -11.05
CA ILE A 15 2.28 29.70 -12.09
C ILE A 15 3.53 30.04 -12.88
N LEU A 16 3.50 29.79 -14.18
CA LEU A 16 4.61 30.07 -15.09
C LEU A 16 4.12 31.06 -16.15
N GLU A 17 4.80 32.20 -16.25
CA GLU A 17 4.52 33.21 -17.26
C GLU A 17 5.79 33.48 -18.06
N ASN A 18 5.68 33.42 -19.40
CA ASN A 18 6.79 33.63 -20.32
C ASN A 18 8.06 32.80 -20.04
N TRP A 19 7.87 31.57 -19.57
CA TRP A 19 8.97 30.64 -19.24
C TRP A 19 9.52 29.98 -20.50
N ALA A 20 10.75 30.31 -20.90
CA ALA A 20 11.37 29.87 -22.14
C ALA A 20 11.53 28.34 -22.27
N ALA A 21 11.68 27.63 -21.14
CA ALA A 21 11.81 26.18 -21.12
C ALA A 21 10.48 25.41 -21.31
N GLY A 22 9.35 26.11 -21.44
CA GLY A 22 8.03 25.50 -21.49
C GLY A 22 7.52 25.06 -20.12
N GLY A 23 6.35 24.45 -20.09
CA GLY A 23 5.68 23.96 -18.88
C GLY A 23 4.22 24.39 -18.81
N GLU A 24 3.51 23.88 -17.80
CA GLU A 24 2.12 24.25 -17.54
C GLU A 24 2.03 25.69 -17.03
N ARG A 25 1.23 26.53 -17.71
CA ARG A 25 1.02 27.94 -17.32
C ARG A 25 0.49 28.07 -15.89
N LEU A 26 -0.44 27.19 -15.52
CA LEU A 26 -0.99 27.13 -14.17
C LEU A 26 -1.24 25.67 -13.81
N SER A 27 -0.72 25.26 -12.67
CA SER A 27 -1.01 23.96 -12.07
C SER A 27 -1.35 24.10 -10.60
N PHE A 28 -2.23 23.23 -10.14
CA PHE A 28 -2.65 23.13 -8.75
C PHE A 28 -2.68 21.66 -8.36
N ALA A 29 -2.00 21.29 -7.29
CA ALA A 29 -2.02 19.94 -6.75
C ALA A 29 -2.43 19.97 -5.28
N ALA A 30 -3.32 19.06 -4.91
CA ALA A 30 -3.73 18.82 -3.52
C ALA A 30 -3.52 17.36 -3.18
N ASN A 31 -2.96 17.09 -2.02
CA ASN A 31 -2.81 15.72 -1.52
C ASN A 31 -3.14 15.63 -0.03
N GLY A 32 -3.60 14.44 0.37
CA GLY A 32 -3.84 14.07 1.74
C GLY A 32 -3.16 12.74 2.04
N GLN A 33 -2.54 12.64 3.20
CA GLN A 33 -1.92 11.42 3.70
C GLN A 33 -2.33 11.21 5.15
N LEU A 34 -2.82 10.02 5.45
CA LEU A 34 -3.08 9.56 6.82
C LEU A 34 -2.24 8.31 7.08
N ASN A 35 -1.36 8.39 8.07
CA ASN A 35 -0.68 7.23 8.63
C ASN A 35 -1.21 6.99 10.03
N ALA A 36 -1.57 5.76 10.36
CA ALA A 36 -2.01 5.38 11.69
C ALA A 36 -1.40 4.04 12.10
N PHE A 37 -1.09 3.89 13.38
CA PHE A 37 -0.62 2.62 13.91
C PHE A 37 -1.24 2.31 15.25
N LEU A 38 -1.36 1.01 15.53
CA LEU A 38 -1.82 0.47 16.79
C LEU A 38 -0.98 -0.76 17.15
N THR A 39 -0.21 -0.66 18.23
CA THR A 39 0.70 -1.73 18.67
C THR A 39 0.37 -2.16 20.09
N ARG A 40 0.34 -3.46 20.31
CA ARG A 40 0.25 -4.08 21.64
C ARG A 40 1.42 -5.04 21.83
N ILE A 41 2.19 -4.81 22.89
CA ILE A 41 3.23 -5.71 23.33
C ILE A 41 2.83 -6.25 24.68
N LYS A 42 2.77 -7.56 24.83
CA LYS A 42 2.44 -8.25 26.09
C LYS A 42 3.29 -9.49 26.23
N SER A 43 4.14 -9.55 27.28
CA SER A 43 5.02 -10.66 27.62
C SER A 43 5.68 -11.34 26.42
N ASN A 44 4.98 -12.26 25.78
CA ASN A 44 5.46 -13.08 24.68
C ASN A 44 4.70 -12.87 23.38
N THR A 45 3.88 -11.81 23.27
CA THR A 45 3.10 -11.50 22.07
C THR A 45 3.31 -10.06 21.61
N ILE A 46 3.36 -9.88 20.31
CA ILE A 46 3.37 -8.58 19.65
C ILE A 46 2.22 -8.57 18.64
N PHE A 47 1.40 -7.53 18.69
CA PHE A 47 0.34 -7.29 17.73
C PHE A 47 0.48 -5.87 17.19
N GLU A 48 0.74 -5.74 15.91
CA GLU A 48 0.97 -4.46 15.25
C GLU A 48 0.02 -4.31 14.07
N ASN A 49 -0.59 -3.14 13.98
CA ASN A 49 -1.44 -2.75 12.85
C ASN A 49 -0.94 -1.42 12.33
N THR A 50 -0.90 -1.28 11.02
CA THR A 50 -0.63 -0.02 10.33
C THR A 50 -1.68 0.23 9.26
N LEU A 51 -2.05 1.47 9.10
CA LEU A 51 -2.95 1.95 8.06
C LEU A 51 -2.32 3.17 7.42
N ASP A 52 -2.06 3.08 6.13
CA ASP A 52 -1.55 4.16 5.30
C ASP A 52 -2.56 4.46 4.20
N LEU A 53 -3.11 5.67 4.24
CA LEU A 53 -4.01 6.19 3.23
C LEU A 53 -3.37 7.37 2.54
N TYR A 54 -3.43 7.39 1.23
CA TYR A 54 -2.95 8.50 0.42
C TYR A 54 -3.94 8.81 -0.70
N TYR A 55 -4.19 10.10 -0.93
CA TYR A 55 -4.99 10.56 -2.04
C TYR A 55 -4.48 11.90 -2.56
N GLY A 56 -4.26 11.99 -3.86
CA GLY A 56 -3.76 13.19 -4.49
C GLY A 56 -4.40 13.48 -5.83
N LEU A 57 -4.69 14.76 -6.07
CA LEU A 57 -5.24 15.28 -7.31
C LEU A 57 -4.34 16.38 -7.87
N ASN A 58 -4.27 16.43 -9.18
CA ASN A 58 -3.63 17.52 -9.92
C ASN A 58 -4.60 18.13 -10.93
N TYR A 59 -4.54 19.44 -11.05
CA TYR A 59 -5.28 20.26 -12.01
C TYR A 59 -4.28 21.08 -12.81
N VAL A 60 -4.36 21.01 -14.12
CA VAL A 60 -3.49 21.81 -14.99
C VAL A 60 -4.31 22.58 -16.03
N ALA A 61 -3.85 23.77 -16.38
CA ALA A 61 -4.58 24.66 -17.29
C ALA A 61 -4.79 24.02 -18.66
N SER A 62 -3.79 23.34 -19.22
CA SER A 62 -3.85 22.65 -20.52
C SER A 62 -4.91 21.54 -20.58
N SER A 63 -5.29 20.98 -19.45
CA SER A 63 -6.36 19.98 -19.35
C SER A 63 -7.73 20.58 -19.01
N HIS A 64 -7.92 21.90 -19.17
CA HIS A 64 -9.14 22.60 -18.80
C HIS A 64 -9.54 22.35 -17.33
N PHE A 65 -8.54 22.23 -16.45
CA PHE A 65 -8.70 21.93 -15.03
C PHE A 65 -9.47 20.63 -14.72
N VAL A 66 -9.40 19.66 -15.61
CA VAL A 66 -9.91 18.31 -15.30
C VAL A 66 -9.05 17.71 -14.18
N PRO A 67 -9.65 17.27 -13.05
CA PRO A 67 -8.91 16.64 -11.96
C PRO A 67 -8.25 15.34 -12.44
N ARG A 68 -6.94 15.27 -12.31
CA ARG A 68 -6.17 14.08 -12.62
C ARG A 68 -5.64 13.47 -11.33
N LYS A 69 -5.90 12.21 -11.13
CA LYS A 69 -5.37 11.48 -9.98
C LYS A 69 -3.86 11.36 -10.08
N LEU A 70 -3.14 11.80 -9.04
CA LEU A 70 -1.69 11.67 -8.91
C LEU A 70 -1.32 10.35 -8.24
N ASP A 71 -1.92 10.11 -7.10
CA ASP A 71 -1.73 8.88 -6.33
C ASP A 71 -3.02 8.57 -5.57
N ASP A 72 -3.23 7.30 -5.28
CA ASP A 72 -4.43 6.81 -4.61
C ASP A 72 -4.10 5.45 -4.01
N ARG A 73 -3.99 5.39 -2.69
CA ARG A 73 -3.52 4.20 -2.02
C ARG A 73 -4.23 3.95 -0.70
N ILE A 74 -4.66 2.72 -0.53
CA ILE A 74 -5.06 2.11 0.73
C ILE A 74 -4.06 1.01 1.00
N ASP A 75 -3.36 1.06 2.13
CA ASP A 75 -2.43 0.03 2.58
C ASP A 75 -2.69 -0.25 4.05
N PHE A 76 -3.21 -1.42 4.33
CA PHE A 76 -3.44 -1.90 5.68
C PHE A 76 -2.61 -3.13 5.93
N SER A 77 -1.85 -3.15 7.03
CA SER A 77 -1.16 -4.37 7.45
C SER A 77 -1.41 -4.67 8.91
N THR A 78 -1.51 -5.96 9.20
CA THR A 78 -1.57 -6.47 10.56
C THR A 78 -0.55 -7.59 10.73
N ARG A 79 0.15 -7.57 11.85
CA ARG A 79 1.20 -8.52 12.18
C ARG A 79 1.01 -9.02 13.60
N TYR A 80 1.00 -10.34 13.76
CA TYR A 80 0.90 -11.00 15.04
C TYR A 80 2.11 -11.89 15.25
N GLY A 81 2.94 -11.55 16.24
CA GLY A 81 4.12 -12.30 16.67
C GLY A 81 3.87 -12.99 18.00
N LEU A 82 4.20 -14.27 18.06
CA LEU A 82 4.16 -15.09 19.27
C LEU A 82 5.56 -15.66 19.55
N GLN A 83 6.07 -15.39 20.73
CA GLN A 83 7.30 -16.03 21.23
C GLN A 83 6.94 -17.25 22.08
N PRO A 84 7.39 -18.46 21.71
CA PRO A 84 7.19 -19.65 22.53
C PRO A 84 7.77 -19.46 23.93
N LYS A 85 7.06 -19.93 24.96
CA LYS A 85 7.48 -19.77 26.36
C LYS A 85 8.88 -20.34 26.63
N SER A 86 9.26 -21.45 25.97
CA SER A 86 10.59 -22.01 26.07
C SER A 86 11.71 -21.10 25.52
N TRP A 87 11.36 -20.14 24.66
CA TRP A 87 12.31 -19.19 24.10
C TRP A 87 12.47 -17.94 24.98
N THR A 88 11.42 -17.54 25.73
CA THR A 88 11.47 -16.37 26.61
C THR A 88 12.45 -16.54 27.78
N VAL A 89 12.65 -17.76 28.24
CA VAL A 89 13.60 -18.10 29.35
C VAL A 89 14.93 -18.66 28.83
N SER A 90 15.14 -18.68 27.53
CA SER A 90 16.35 -19.22 26.95
C SER A 90 17.55 -18.31 27.22
N LYS A 91 18.68 -18.91 27.63
CA LYS A 91 19.98 -18.19 27.69
C LYS A 91 20.52 -17.82 26.31
N ASN A 92 19.98 -18.42 25.24
CA ASN A 92 20.32 -18.08 23.87
C ASN A 92 19.64 -16.76 23.50
N ARG A 93 20.45 -15.70 23.34
CA ARG A 93 20.00 -14.34 23.05
C ARG A 93 19.19 -14.26 21.75
N PHE A 94 19.51 -15.07 20.75
CA PHE A 94 18.77 -15.12 19.50
C PHE A 94 17.34 -15.61 19.71
N LYS A 95 17.17 -16.75 20.42
CA LYS A 95 15.83 -17.30 20.73
C LYS A 95 14.99 -16.34 21.57
N ASN A 96 15.63 -15.67 22.54
CA ASN A 96 14.96 -14.73 23.42
C ASN A 96 14.43 -13.46 22.73
N HIS A 97 14.84 -13.21 21.49
CA HIS A 97 14.41 -12.06 20.69
C HIS A 97 13.69 -12.48 19.39
N THR A 98 13.35 -13.75 19.24
CA THR A 98 12.71 -14.27 18.04
C THR A 98 11.25 -14.61 18.30
N TYR A 99 10.37 -14.19 17.38
CA TYR A 99 8.93 -14.42 17.38
C TYR A 99 8.55 -15.26 16.15
N MET A 100 7.60 -16.15 16.30
CA MET A 100 6.87 -16.74 15.17
C MET A 100 5.79 -15.74 14.78
N THR A 101 5.82 -15.26 13.54
CA THR A 101 5.02 -14.11 13.14
C THR A 101 4.21 -14.43 11.89
N GLY A 102 2.91 -14.10 11.97
CA GLY A 102 2.01 -14.02 10.83
C GLY A 102 1.79 -12.58 10.43
N LEU A 103 1.84 -12.32 9.12
CA LEU A 103 1.55 -11.03 8.49
C LEU A 103 0.35 -11.19 7.55
N PHE A 104 -0.58 -10.26 7.66
CA PHE A 104 -1.59 -10.00 6.63
C PHE A 104 -1.45 -8.56 6.15
N ARG A 105 -1.49 -8.36 4.82
CA ARG A 105 -1.49 -7.03 4.20
C ARG A 105 -2.55 -6.96 3.13
N PHE A 106 -3.29 -5.88 3.15
CA PHE A 106 -4.29 -5.52 2.15
C PHE A 106 -3.89 -4.21 1.49
N GLN A 107 -3.92 -4.18 0.16
CA GLN A 107 -3.64 -2.96 -0.60
C GLN A 107 -4.71 -2.79 -1.68
N SER A 108 -5.15 -1.55 -1.87
CA SER A 108 -6.08 -1.15 -2.93
C SER A 108 -6.01 0.36 -3.15
N GLN A 109 -6.99 0.90 -3.84
CA GLN A 109 -7.19 2.33 -4.10
C GLN A 109 -8.64 2.73 -3.84
N PHE A 110 -8.91 4.05 -3.73
CA PHE A 110 -10.25 4.59 -3.42
C PHE A 110 -11.10 4.78 -4.67
N THR A 111 -10.51 5.34 -5.74
CA THR A 111 -11.23 5.88 -6.88
C THR A 111 -10.76 5.28 -8.19
N GLU A 112 -11.52 5.55 -9.24
CA GLU A 112 -11.14 5.18 -10.59
C GLU A 112 -9.88 5.91 -11.05
N GLY A 113 -9.02 5.19 -11.75
CA GLY A 113 -7.88 5.74 -12.46
C GLY A 113 -8.16 5.78 -13.96
N TYR A 114 -7.53 6.70 -14.66
CA TYR A 114 -7.77 6.91 -16.08
C TYR A 114 -6.47 7.11 -16.85
N ASN A 115 -6.44 6.66 -18.12
CA ASN A 115 -5.41 7.06 -19.06
C ASN A 115 -5.87 8.31 -19.81
N TYR A 116 -5.49 9.47 -19.30
CA TYR A 116 -5.91 10.79 -19.82
C TYR A 116 -5.37 11.12 -21.21
N VAL A 117 -4.48 10.30 -21.79
CA VAL A 117 -3.97 10.48 -23.15
C VAL A 117 -5.02 10.03 -24.18
N LEU A 118 -5.89 9.11 -23.83
CA LEU A 118 -6.92 8.58 -24.73
C LEU A 118 -8.09 9.56 -24.86
N PRO A 119 -8.60 9.83 -26.07
CA PRO A 119 -9.78 10.68 -26.27
C PRO A 119 -11.02 10.20 -25.51
N SER A 120 -11.17 8.89 -25.33
CA SER A 120 -12.29 8.23 -24.65
C SER A 120 -12.02 7.94 -23.16
N TRP A 121 -11.06 8.62 -22.53
CA TRP A 121 -10.63 8.30 -21.16
C TRP A 121 -11.79 8.30 -20.15
N ARG A 122 -12.77 9.19 -20.29
CA ARG A 122 -13.89 9.33 -19.35
C ARG A 122 -14.78 8.08 -19.25
N THR A 123 -14.86 7.30 -20.33
CA THR A 123 -15.68 6.09 -20.41
C THR A 123 -14.88 4.82 -20.17
N ASN A 124 -13.55 4.91 -20.10
CA ASN A 124 -12.66 3.76 -19.99
C ASN A 124 -11.70 3.91 -18.80
N PRO A 125 -12.18 3.69 -17.56
CA PRO A 125 -11.30 3.67 -16.40
C PRO A 125 -10.30 2.52 -16.53
N THR A 126 -9.08 2.74 -16.09
CA THR A 126 -8.00 1.74 -16.08
C THR A 126 -7.89 1.00 -14.76
N SER A 127 -8.49 1.54 -13.71
CA SER A 127 -8.51 0.95 -12.37
C SER A 127 -9.68 1.52 -11.56
N ALA A 128 -10.06 0.87 -10.45
CA ALA A 128 -11.12 1.33 -9.55
C ALA A 128 -10.91 0.80 -8.12
N PHE A 129 -11.82 1.12 -7.21
CA PHE A 129 -11.85 0.51 -5.88
C PHE A 129 -11.93 -1.02 -6.00
N LEU A 130 -11.04 -1.71 -5.26
CA LEU A 130 -10.81 -3.16 -5.32
C LEU A 130 -10.41 -3.71 -6.71
N ALA A 131 -9.95 -2.85 -7.60
CA ALA A 131 -9.47 -3.25 -8.92
C ALA A 131 -8.25 -2.41 -9.34
N PRO A 132 -7.02 -2.79 -8.92
CA PRO A 132 -6.66 -4.04 -8.23
C PRO A 132 -6.88 -4.01 -6.71
N ALA A 133 -7.08 -5.21 -6.13
CA ALA A 133 -6.92 -5.48 -4.72
C ALA A 133 -5.84 -6.56 -4.50
N TYR A 134 -4.93 -6.31 -3.58
CA TYR A 134 -3.85 -7.24 -3.24
C TYR A 134 -4.00 -7.70 -1.80
N PHE A 135 -3.95 -8.99 -1.61
CA PHE A 135 -3.95 -9.63 -0.29
C PHE A 135 -2.67 -10.44 -0.15
N THR A 136 -1.88 -10.14 0.86
CA THR A 136 -0.65 -10.88 1.16
C THR A 136 -0.78 -11.53 2.53
N LEU A 137 -0.47 -12.82 2.60
CA LEU A 137 -0.33 -13.58 3.82
C LEU A 137 1.10 -14.12 3.88
N ALA A 138 1.77 -13.97 5.03
CA ALA A 138 3.11 -14.49 5.23
C ALA A 138 3.26 -15.05 6.63
N LEU A 139 3.90 -16.22 6.73
CA LEU A 139 4.20 -16.91 8.00
C LEU A 139 5.71 -17.11 8.10
N GLY A 140 6.32 -16.63 9.18
CA GLY A 140 7.76 -16.69 9.31
C GLY A 140 8.27 -16.40 10.71
N ALA A 141 9.53 -16.04 10.80
CA ALA A 141 10.20 -15.65 12.02
C ALA A 141 10.59 -14.19 12.00
N GLU A 142 10.37 -13.51 13.09
CA GLU A 142 10.77 -12.12 13.30
C GLU A 142 11.81 -12.06 14.42
N TYR A 143 12.99 -11.54 14.11
CA TYR A 143 14.03 -11.26 15.09
C TYR A 143 13.98 -9.79 15.50
N ARG A 144 13.76 -9.53 16.79
CA ARG A 144 13.60 -8.18 17.35
C ARG A 144 14.49 -8.01 18.58
N PRO A 145 15.77 -7.66 18.41
CA PRO A 145 16.71 -7.49 19.52
C PRO A 145 16.39 -6.28 20.41
N ASN A 146 15.67 -5.29 19.90
CA ASN A 146 15.26 -4.09 20.61
C ASN A 146 14.00 -3.48 19.96
N ASN A 147 13.48 -2.38 20.52
CA ASN A 147 12.26 -1.72 20.03
C ASN A 147 12.44 -0.96 18.70
N ASN A 148 13.67 -0.71 18.28
CA ASN A 148 13.98 0.14 17.12
C ASN A 148 14.37 -0.68 15.89
N PHE A 149 14.60 -1.98 16.05
CA PHE A 149 15.06 -2.84 14.97
C PHE A 149 14.32 -4.18 14.97
N SER A 150 13.79 -4.55 13.81
CA SER A 150 13.22 -5.88 13.58
C SER A 150 13.51 -6.35 12.16
N ILE A 151 13.75 -7.64 12.01
CA ILE A 151 13.85 -8.32 10.71
C ILE A 151 12.80 -9.42 10.71
N PHE A 152 11.92 -9.40 9.72
CA PHE A 152 10.95 -10.46 9.46
C PHE A 152 11.36 -11.22 8.21
N PHE A 153 11.43 -12.52 8.32
CA PHE A 153 11.67 -13.44 7.21
C PHE A 153 10.58 -14.50 7.18
N SER A 154 9.90 -14.62 6.06
CA SER A 154 8.87 -15.61 5.84
C SER A 154 9.25 -16.51 4.67
N PRO A 155 9.53 -17.78 4.89
CA PRO A 155 9.73 -18.77 3.82
C PRO A 155 8.42 -19.14 3.13
N LEU A 156 7.28 -18.88 3.78
CA LEU A 156 5.95 -19.22 3.28
C LEU A 156 5.11 -17.94 3.18
N ALA A 157 5.01 -17.42 1.98
CA ALA A 157 4.17 -16.28 1.67
C ALA A 157 3.30 -16.55 0.45
N GLY A 158 2.07 -16.04 0.48
CA GLY A 158 1.13 -16.07 -0.62
C GLY A 158 0.58 -14.67 -0.88
N LYS A 159 0.45 -14.32 -2.15
CA LYS A 159 -0.19 -13.09 -2.60
C LYS A 159 -1.32 -13.42 -3.55
N VAL A 160 -2.47 -12.83 -3.30
CA VAL A 160 -3.64 -12.88 -4.18
C VAL A 160 -3.86 -11.50 -4.76
N THR A 161 -3.91 -11.41 -6.07
CA THR A 161 -4.32 -10.21 -6.80
C THR A 161 -5.72 -10.42 -7.33
N LEU A 162 -6.63 -9.52 -7.01
CA LEU A 162 -7.99 -9.51 -7.55
C LEU A 162 -8.17 -8.29 -8.44
N VAL A 163 -8.85 -8.49 -9.57
CA VAL A 163 -9.16 -7.46 -10.56
C VAL A 163 -10.55 -7.72 -11.10
N LYS A 164 -11.30 -6.67 -11.45
CA LYS A 164 -12.57 -6.84 -12.17
C LYS A 164 -12.28 -7.31 -13.61
N GLU A 165 -13.09 -8.25 -14.11
CA GLU A 165 -12.95 -8.83 -15.45
C GLU A 165 -12.83 -7.78 -16.56
N HIS A 166 -13.59 -6.69 -16.44
CA HIS A 166 -13.55 -5.57 -17.38
C HIS A 166 -12.12 -5.07 -17.69
N TYR A 167 -11.21 -5.07 -16.72
CA TYR A 167 -9.83 -4.57 -16.92
C TYR A 167 -8.89 -5.58 -17.58
N THR A 168 -9.28 -6.86 -17.62
CA THR A 168 -8.48 -7.94 -18.20
C THR A 168 -9.03 -8.47 -19.54
N LEU A 169 -10.20 -8.00 -19.99
CA LEU A 169 -10.86 -8.50 -21.20
C LEU A 169 -10.00 -8.39 -22.45
N LEU A 170 -9.34 -7.24 -22.66
CA LEU A 170 -8.60 -6.96 -23.89
C LEU A 170 -7.11 -7.27 -23.79
N ALA A 171 -6.54 -7.20 -22.57
CA ALA A 171 -5.13 -7.43 -22.32
C ALA A 171 -4.89 -7.82 -20.86
N PRO A 172 -3.77 -8.48 -20.52
CA PRO A 172 -3.37 -8.69 -19.13
C PRO A 172 -3.26 -7.36 -18.37
N ALA A 173 -3.74 -7.32 -17.14
CA ALA A 173 -3.66 -6.13 -16.29
C ALA A 173 -3.29 -6.51 -14.84
N PHE A 174 -2.48 -5.68 -14.18
CA PHE A 174 -2.05 -5.86 -12.78
C PHE A 174 -1.40 -7.23 -12.49
N GLY A 175 -0.77 -7.84 -13.50
CA GLY A 175 -0.18 -9.18 -13.43
C GLY A 175 -1.19 -10.32 -13.55
N VAL A 176 -2.49 -10.04 -13.72
CA VAL A 176 -3.53 -11.03 -13.98
C VAL A 176 -3.63 -11.25 -15.49
N GLU A 177 -3.72 -12.51 -15.92
CA GLU A 177 -3.83 -12.89 -17.32
C GLU A 177 -5.15 -12.39 -17.95
N GLN A 178 -5.13 -12.24 -19.26
CA GLN A 178 -6.31 -11.83 -20.03
C GLN A 178 -7.51 -12.72 -19.74
N GLY A 179 -8.66 -12.09 -19.49
CA GLY A 179 -9.93 -12.76 -19.20
C GLY A 179 -10.01 -13.41 -17.81
N LYS A 180 -8.98 -13.29 -16.98
CA LYS A 180 -9.02 -13.76 -15.59
C LYS A 180 -9.26 -12.60 -14.62
N THR A 181 -9.82 -12.92 -13.43
CA THR A 181 -10.13 -11.97 -12.37
C THR A 181 -9.20 -12.07 -11.17
N SER A 182 -8.33 -13.08 -11.15
CA SER A 182 -7.41 -13.32 -10.02
C SER A 182 -6.10 -13.94 -10.45
N ARG A 183 -5.07 -13.70 -9.65
CA ARG A 183 -3.77 -14.35 -9.72
C ARG A 183 -3.31 -14.73 -8.34
N PHE A 184 -2.73 -15.93 -8.21
CA PHE A 184 -2.08 -16.42 -7.00
C PHE A 184 -0.58 -16.51 -7.22
N GLU A 185 0.18 -16.02 -6.27
CA GLU A 185 1.64 -16.05 -6.25
C GLU A 185 2.10 -16.63 -4.91
N PHE A 186 3.08 -17.53 -4.94
CA PHE A 186 3.71 -18.09 -3.76
C PHE A 186 5.21 -17.80 -3.77
N GLY A 187 5.78 -17.55 -2.60
CA GLY A 187 7.20 -17.25 -2.48
C GLY A 187 7.63 -17.01 -1.04
N ALA A 188 8.78 -16.37 -0.89
CA ALA A 188 9.28 -15.87 0.38
C ALA A 188 9.00 -14.35 0.50
N TYR A 189 8.87 -13.88 1.75
CA TYR A 189 8.65 -12.46 2.07
C TYR A 189 9.71 -11.97 3.05
#